data_be572027aac5120653edc9188fd5727b
#
_entry.id   be572027aac5120653edc9188fd5727b
#
_cell.length_a   1.000
_cell.length_b   1.000
_cell.length_c   1.000
_cell.angle_alpha   90.00
_cell.angle_beta   90.00
_cell.angle_gamma   90.00
#
_symmetry.space_group_name_H-M   'P 1'
#
loop_
_entity.id
_entity.type
_entity.pdbx_description
1 polymer ?
#
loop_
_entity_poly.entity_id
_entity_poly.type
_entity_poly.pdbx_seq_one_letter_code
_entity_poly.pdbx_strand_id
1 'polypeptide(L)'
;MSKIAILGASGHGKVVADIAELNGYNTIDFFDDRFPALSGLEHWRVLGSTEDLLQRALDYDAVIVAIGNNAIRLAKHHHLLQVGARLGTLIHPSAVISRYAKVGVGSVIMANCVINAFSKIGEASIINTAATIDHDCILEDGVHVSPGANLAGGVSVGESSWLGIGCQVKQLITIGNAVVVGAGATVVSNIDDHKTVVGSPAKLFR
;
A
#
# COMPACT_ATOMS: atom_id res chain seq x y z
N MET A 1 1.68 15.07 21.77
CA MET A 1 0.61 14.79 20.80
C MET A 1 1.26 14.11 19.63
N SER A 2 0.75 12.98 19.18
CA SER A 2 1.34 12.21 18.07
C SER A 2 0.94 12.84 16.73
N LYS A 3 1.93 13.14 15.89
CA LYS A 3 1.77 13.89 14.65
C LYS A 3 2.24 13.08 13.45
N ILE A 4 1.40 12.96 12.42
CA ILE A 4 1.74 12.27 11.17
C ILE A 4 1.62 13.20 9.96
N ALA A 5 2.58 13.07 9.03
CA ALA A 5 2.47 13.65 7.70
C ALA A 5 2.04 12.60 6.68
N ILE A 6 1.07 12.94 5.83
CA ILE A 6 0.59 12.08 4.74
C ILE A 6 0.89 12.75 3.41
N LEU A 7 1.72 12.10 2.58
CA LEU A 7 2.01 12.56 1.23
C LEU A 7 1.03 11.95 0.24
N GLY A 8 0.19 12.79 -0.35
CA GLY A 8 -0.87 12.42 -1.30
C GLY A 8 -2.27 12.72 -0.76
N ALA A 9 -2.84 13.84 -1.16
CA ALA A 9 -4.15 14.33 -0.72
C ALA A 9 -5.25 13.95 -1.73
N SER A 10 -5.61 12.67 -1.77
CA SER A 10 -6.63 12.12 -2.68
C SER A 10 -7.58 11.15 -1.93
N GLY A 11 -8.42 10.43 -2.65
CA GLY A 11 -9.34 9.45 -2.05
C GLY A 11 -8.63 8.41 -1.18
N HIS A 12 -7.48 7.88 -1.62
CA HIS A 12 -6.66 6.98 -0.81
C HIS A 12 -6.11 7.68 0.45
N GLY A 13 -5.66 8.93 0.31
CA GLY A 13 -5.20 9.74 1.44
C GLY A 13 -6.24 9.89 2.54
N LYS A 14 -7.53 10.06 2.18
CA LYS A 14 -8.62 10.12 3.17
C LYS A 14 -8.72 8.85 4.01
N VAL A 15 -8.63 7.68 3.37
CA VAL A 15 -8.67 6.38 4.07
C VAL A 15 -7.44 6.20 4.97
N VAL A 16 -6.27 6.63 4.49
CA VAL A 16 -5.02 6.59 5.27
C VAL A 16 -5.12 7.50 6.50
N ALA A 17 -5.71 8.69 6.37
CA ALA A 17 -5.92 9.62 7.48
C ALA A 17 -6.88 9.04 8.53
N ASP A 18 -8.00 8.46 8.10
CA ASP A 18 -8.95 7.78 9.00
C ASP A 18 -8.25 6.66 9.81
N ILE A 19 -7.43 5.83 9.14
CA ILE A 19 -6.65 4.80 9.83
C ILE A 19 -5.61 5.41 10.79
N ALA A 20 -4.99 6.52 10.42
CA ALA A 20 -4.04 7.21 11.29
C ALA A 20 -4.71 7.71 12.58
N GLU A 21 -5.92 8.27 12.50
CA GLU A 21 -6.72 8.64 13.67
C GLU A 21 -7.02 7.42 14.55
N LEU A 22 -7.42 6.29 13.96
CA LEU A 22 -7.65 5.03 14.67
C LEU A 22 -6.38 4.47 15.31
N ASN A 23 -5.19 4.80 14.79
CA ASN A 23 -3.90 4.43 15.36
C ASN A 23 -3.38 5.47 16.39
N GLY A 24 -4.18 6.48 16.75
CA GLY A 24 -3.91 7.43 17.83
C GLY A 24 -3.11 8.67 17.40
N TYR A 25 -2.98 8.97 16.12
CA TYR A 25 -2.44 10.24 15.68
C TYR A 25 -3.48 11.34 15.86
N ASN A 26 -3.11 12.39 16.60
CA ASN A 26 -4.01 13.51 16.93
C ASN A 26 -3.84 14.71 16.00
N THR A 27 -2.77 14.73 15.23
CA THR A 27 -2.49 15.77 14.24
C THR A 27 -2.10 15.10 12.93
N ILE A 28 -2.87 15.41 11.88
CA ILE A 28 -2.67 14.88 10.54
C ILE A 28 -2.49 16.06 9.60
N ASP A 29 -1.32 16.15 9.00
CA ASP A 29 -0.99 17.16 8.00
C ASP A 29 -0.78 16.47 6.64
N PHE A 30 -1.44 16.98 5.60
CA PHE A 30 -1.24 16.51 4.25
C PHE A 30 -0.20 17.33 3.50
N PHE A 31 0.48 16.65 2.57
CA PHE A 31 1.34 17.22 1.55
C PHE A 31 0.95 16.68 0.17
N ASP A 32 0.93 17.53 -0.84
CA ASP A 32 0.54 17.14 -2.20
C ASP A 32 1.16 18.11 -3.22
N ASP A 33 1.66 17.59 -4.34
CA ASP A 33 2.33 18.41 -5.35
C ASP A 33 1.38 19.38 -6.09
N ARG A 34 0.07 19.31 -5.84
CA ARG A 34 -0.94 20.29 -6.29
C ARG A 34 -1.04 21.53 -5.39
N PHE A 35 -0.33 21.58 -4.26
CA PHE A 35 -0.26 22.78 -3.43
C PHE A 35 0.41 23.91 -4.22
N PRO A 36 -0.03 25.21 -4.13
CA PRO A 36 -1.08 25.72 -3.24
C PRO A 36 -2.51 25.67 -3.83
N ALA A 37 -2.70 25.17 -5.06
CA ALA A 37 -4.04 25.06 -5.65
C ALA A 37 -4.96 24.12 -4.84
N LEU A 38 -4.38 23.11 -4.18
CA LEU A 38 -5.04 22.24 -3.21
C LEU A 38 -4.51 22.59 -1.81
N SER A 39 -5.28 23.31 -1.00
CA SER A 39 -4.90 23.72 0.36
C SER A 39 -5.65 22.98 1.47
N GLY A 40 -6.55 22.08 1.12
CA GLY A 40 -7.32 21.27 2.07
C GLY A 40 -7.90 20.02 1.43
N LEU A 41 -8.14 19.00 2.25
CA LEU A 41 -8.79 17.76 1.89
C LEU A 41 -9.81 17.44 3.00
N GLU A 42 -11.12 17.64 2.73
CA GLU A 42 -12.18 17.61 3.73
C GLU A 42 -11.87 18.58 4.89
N HIS A 43 -11.67 18.09 6.10
CA HIS A 43 -11.31 18.90 7.28
C HIS A 43 -9.80 18.94 7.57
N TRP A 44 -9.00 18.15 6.85
CA TRP A 44 -7.54 18.16 6.99
C TRP A 44 -6.89 19.24 6.12
N ARG A 45 -5.79 19.79 6.60
CA ARG A 45 -5.02 20.83 5.88
C ARG A 45 -3.98 20.20 4.98
N VAL A 46 -3.80 20.74 3.79
CA VAL A 46 -2.64 20.49 2.92
C VAL A 46 -1.65 21.63 3.16
N LEU A 47 -0.45 21.30 3.64
CA LEU A 47 0.52 22.29 4.15
C LEU A 47 1.69 22.59 3.20
N GLY A 48 1.78 21.87 2.08
CA GLY A 48 2.88 22.02 1.14
C GLY A 48 2.94 20.91 0.10
N SER A 49 3.97 20.97 -0.71
CA SER A 49 4.35 19.99 -1.73
C SER A 49 5.20 18.85 -1.15
N THR A 50 5.65 17.94 -2.01
CA THR A 50 6.68 16.93 -1.66
C THR A 50 7.96 17.60 -1.14
N GLU A 51 8.43 18.67 -1.81
CA GLU A 51 9.66 19.37 -1.42
C GLU A 51 9.54 19.99 -0.03
N ASP A 52 8.38 20.58 0.28
CA ASP A 52 8.11 21.14 1.61
C ASP A 52 8.11 20.04 2.67
N LEU A 53 7.57 18.85 2.35
CA LEU A 53 7.60 17.71 3.28
C LEU A 53 9.02 17.21 3.53
N LEU A 54 9.86 17.08 2.48
CA LEU A 54 11.24 16.63 2.63
C LEU A 54 12.05 17.51 3.59
N GLN A 55 11.81 18.84 3.57
CA GLN A 55 12.46 19.78 4.48
C GLN A 55 11.96 19.67 5.91
N ARG A 56 10.74 19.19 6.12
CA ARG A 56 10.03 19.16 7.41
C ARG A 56 9.77 17.72 7.92
N ALA A 57 10.28 16.72 7.23
CA ALA A 57 9.97 15.31 7.55
C ALA A 57 10.34 14.92 8.99
N LEU A 58 11.37 15.53 9.54
CA LEU A 58 11.83 15.28 10.92
C LEU A 58 10.94 15.91 12.00
N ASP A 59 10.04 16.84 11.62
CA ASP A 59 9.08 17.48 12.54
C ASP A 59 7.90 16.56 12.89
N TYR A 60 7.81 15.38 12.24
CA TYR A 60 6.72 14.42 12.40
C TYR A 60 7.17 13.16 13.14
N ASP A 61 6.27 12.62 13.95
CA ASP A 61 6.49 11.32 14.61
C ASP A 61 6.44 10.17 13.61
N ALA A 62 5.67 10.34 12.53
CA ALA A 62 5.62 9.44 11.38
C ALA A 62 5.33 10.19 10.09
N VAL A 63 5.78 9.61 8.97
CA VAL A 63 5.45 10.03 7.61
C VAL A 63 4.97 8.82 6.83
N ILE A 64 3.94 8.99 5.99
CA ILE A 64 3.45 7.92 5.11
C ILE A 64 3.10 8.45 3.72
N VAL A 65 3.31 7.61 2.69
CA VAL A 65 2.98 7.95 1.30
C VAL A 65 1.65 7.32 0.91
N ALA A 66 0.63 8.16 0.69
CA ALA A 66 -0.73 7.75 0.33
C ALA A 66 -1.02 7.95 -1.18
N ILE A 67 -0.14 7.43 -2.03
CA ILE A 67 -0.22 7.52 -3.50
C ILE A 67 -0.54 6.14 -4.07
N GLY A 68 -1.61 6.03 -4.86
CA GLY A 68 -2.07 4.75 -5.43
C GLY A 68 -1.14 4.17 -6.50
N ASN A 69 -0.41 5.02 -7.25
CA ASN A 69 0.58 4.53 -8.22
C ASN A 69 1.79 3.92 -7.49
N ASN A 70 2.04 2.62 -7.74
CA ASN A 70 3.02 1.83 -7.00
C ASN A 70 4.45 2.36 -7.17
N ALA A 71 4.86 2.65 -8.41
CA ALA A 71 6.21 3.14 -8.69
C ALA A 71 6.45 4.54 -8.08
N ILE A 72 5.47 5.46 -8.18
CA ILE A 72 5.57 6.79 -7.58
C ILE A 72 5.60 6.68 -6.06
N ARG A 73 4.73 5.84 -5.47
CA ARG A 73 4.70 5.62 -4.03
C ARG A 73 6.04 5.12 -3.51
N LEU A 74 6.60 4.10 -4.14
CA LEU A 74 7.87 3.50 -3.75
C LEU A 74 9.05 4.49 -3.90
N ALA A 75 9.11 5.23 -5.00
CA ALA A 75 10.13 6.26 -5.20
C ALA A 75 10.06 7.38 -4.13
N LYS A 76 8.86 7.88 -3.80
CA LYS A 76 8.66 8.88 -2.74
C LYS A 76 9.01 8.32 -1.36
N HIS A 77 8.68 7.04 -1.09
CA HIS A 77 9.04 6.33 0.14
C HIS A 77 10.57 6.30 0.32
N HIS A 78 11.31 5.87 -0.70
CA HIS A 78 12.78 5.83 -0.65
C HIS A 78 13.39 7.23 -0.46
N HIS A 79 12.83 8.25 -1.11
CA HIS A 79 13.32 9.63 -0.96
C HIS A 79 13.12 10.14 0.48
N LEU A 80 11.98 9.83 1.09
CA LEU A 80 11.73 10.17 2.50
C LEU A 80 12.68 9.43 3.45
N LEU A 81 13.00 8.16 3.17
CA LEU A 81 14.02 7.41 3.93
C LEU A 81 15.39 8.09 3.85
N GLN A 82 15.79 8.55 2.65
CA GLN A 82 17.10 9.21 2.45
C GLN A 82 17.26 10.50 3.26
N VAL A 83 16.18 11.23 3.50
CA VAL A 83 16.21 12.44 4.36
C VAL A 83 16.02 12.12 5.84
N GLY A 84 15.97 10.84 6.22
CA GLY A 84 15.87 10.40 7.60
C GLY A 84 14.45 10.44 8.19
N ALA A 85 13.40 10.54 7.36
CA ALA A 85 12.02 10.51 7.82
C ALA A 85 11.70 9.20 8.56
N ARG A 86 10.93 9.30 9.63
CA ARG A 86 10.38 8.12 10.33
C ARG A 86 9.15 7.64 9.59
N LEU A 87 9.30 6.64 8.76
CA LEU A 87 8.17 6.08 8.01
C LEU A 87 7.28 5.23 8.93
N GLY A 88 5.99 5.53 8.94
CA GLY A 88 4.97 4.81 9.71
C GLY A 88 4.38 3.65 8.94
N THR A 89 4.00 2.59 9.65
CA THR A 89 3.12 1.53 9.13
C THR A 89 1.76 1.68 9.79
N LEU A 90 0.70 1.81 9.00
CA LEU A 90 -0.66 2.00 9.51
C LEU A 90 -1.47 0.72 9.34
N ILE A 91 -2.09 0.28 10.43
CA ILE A 91 -2.87 -0.96 10.46
C ILE A 91 -4.26 -0.64 11.02
N HIS A 92 -5.29 -0.87 10.21
CA HIS A 92 -6.66 -0.69 10.68
C HIS A 92 -6.96 -1.67 11.82
N PRO A 93 -7.61 -1.27 12.93
CA PRO A 93 -7.86 -2.12 14.09
C PRO A 93 -8.67 -3.40 13.80
N SER A 94 -9.44 -3.43 12.71
CA SER A 94 -10.18 -4.65 12.29
C SER A 94 -9.37 -5.59 11.40
N ALA A 95 -8.12 -5.28 11.07
CA ALA A 95 -7.27 -6.21 10.33
C ALA A 95 -6.79 -7.35 11.24
N VAL A 96 -6.77 -8.57 10.71
CA VAL A 96 -6.30 -9.76 11.41
C VAL A 96 -4.94 -10.15 10.86
N ILE A 97 -3.89 -9.92 11.63
CA ILE A 97 -2.51 -10.21 11.22
C ILE A 97 -1.91 -11.25 12.15
N SER A 98 -1.40 -12.33 11.59
CA SER A 98 -0.70 -13.36 12.35
C SER A 98 0.54 -12.76 13.04
N ARG A 99 0.78 -13.16 14.28
CA ARG A 99 2.01 -12.79 15.01
C ARG A 99 3.31 -13.23 14.31
N TYR A 100 3.22 -14.16 13.39
CA TYR A 100 4.34 -14.70 12.62
C TYR A 100 4.48 -14.02 11.25
N ALA A 101 3.54 -13.17 10.84
CA ALA A 101 3.66 -12.37 9.64
C ALA A 101 4.59 -11.17 9.86
N LYS A 102 5.19 -10.68 8.78
CA LYS A 102 6.02 -9.46 8.79
C LYS A 102 5.42 -8.45 7.84
N VAL A 103 5.36 -7.19 8.27
CA VAL A 103 4.88 -6.07 7.44
C VAL A 103 5.98 -5.02 7.38
N GLY A 104 6.39 -4.67 6.17
CA GLY A 104 7.41 -3.66 5.90
C GLY A 104 6.94 -2.24 6.24
N VAL A 105 7.91 -1.39 6.53
CA VAL A 105 7.68 0.01 6.91
C VAL A 105 7.03 0.80 5.76
N GLY A 106 6.21 1.80 6.09
CA GLY A 106 5.50 2.60 5.08
C GLY A 106 4.29 1.92 4.46
N SER A 107 3.95 0.69 4.89
CA SER A 107 2.80 -0.05 4.36
C SER A 107 1.50 0.33 5.07
N VAL A 108 0.38 0.20 4.36
CA VAL A 108 -0.98 0.41 4.90
C VAL A 108 -1.77 -0.89 4.80
N ILE A 109 -2.27 -1.38 5.93
CA ILE A 109 -3.16 -2.54 6.03
C ILE A 109 -4.56 -2.03 6.39
N MET A 110 -5.50 -2.16 5.46
CA MET A 110 -6.83 -1.58 5.59
C MET A 110 -7.80 -2.50 6.35
N ALA A 111 -9.03 -2.02 6.49
CA ALA A 111 -10.07 -2.70 7.25
C ALA A 111 -10.34 -4.12 6.74
N ASN A 112 -10.54 -5.05 7.68
CA ASN A 112 -10.91 -6.45 7.44
C ASN A 112 -9.91 -7.26 6.59
N CYS A 113 -8.67 -6.78 6.46
CA CYS A 113 -7.61 -7.58 5.84
C CYS A 113 -7.25 -8.77 6.72
N VAL A 114 -6.88 -9.88 6.09
CA VAL A 114 -6.32 -11.05 6.77
C VAL A 114 -4.92 -11.34 6.22
N ILE A 115 -3.91 -11.40 7.09
CA ILE A 115 -2.55 -11.79 6.74
C ILE A 115 -2.14 -12.98 7.61
N ASN A 116 -2.01 -14.13 6.99
CA ASN A 116 -1.76 -15.39 7.67
C ASN A 116 -0.28 -15.62 7.99
N ALA A 117 -0.02 -16.76 8.68
CA ALA A 117 1.28 -17.07 9.28
C ALA A 117 2.41 -17.14 8.24
N PHE A 118 3.56 -16.61 8.64
CA PHE A 118 4.83 -16.59 7.89
C PHE A 118 4.82 -15.82 6.57
N SER A 119 3.74 -15.10 6.28
CA SER A 119 3.70 -14.19 5.14
C SER A 119 4.56 -12.95 5.40
N LYS A 120 5.20 -12.46 4.34
CA LYS A 120 6.08 -11.28 4.37
C LYS A 120 5.54 -10.26 3.37
N ILE A 121 5.26 -9.07 3.87
CA ILE A 121 4.80 -7.93 3.10
C ILE A 121 5.95 -6.92 3.06
N GLY A 122 6.38 -6.54 1.88
CA GLY A 122 7.43 -5.56 1.65
C GLY A 122 7.05 -4.14 2.08
N GLU A 123 7.98 -3.21 1.92
CA GLU A 123 7.82 -1.80 2.28
C GLU A 123 6.84 -1.08 1.35
N ALA A 124 6.27 0.02 1.83
CA ALA A 124 5.37 0.87 1.05
C ALA A 124 4.22 0.11 0.35
N SER A 125 3.80 -1.04 0.86
CA SER A 125 2.72 -1.86 0.28
C SER A 125 1.34 -1.36 0.69
N ILE A 126 0.34 -1.61 -0.14
CA ILE A 126 -1.07 -1.37 0.17
C ILE A 126 -1.80 -2.70 0.18
N ILE A 127 -2.26 -3.13 1.35
CA ILE A 127 -3.19 -4.26 1.49
C ILE A 127 -4.57 -3.67 1.75
N ASN A 128 -5.36 -3.62 0.70
CA ASN A 128 -6.60 -2.84 0.69
C ASN A 128 -7.77 -3.60 1.34
N THR A 129 -8.85 -2.92 1.57
CA THR A 129 -10.05 -3.38 2.31
C THR A 129 -10.45 -4.81 1.96
N ALA A 130 -10.58 -5.66 2.99
CA ALA A 130 -10.98 -7.06 2.90
C ALA A 130 -10.12 -7.93 1.96
N ALA A 131 -8.88 -7.55 1.65
CA ALA A 131 -7.94 -8.40 0.95
C ALA A 131 -7.42 -9.50 1.89
N THR A 132 -7.16 -10.70 1.33
CA THR A 132 -6.62 -11.82 2.12
C THR A 132 -5.30 -12.31 1.53
N ILE A 133 -4.33 -12.53 2.40
CA ILE A 133 -3.01 -13.07 2.08
C ILE A 133 -2.82 -14.30 2.95
N ASP A 134 -2.82 -15.47 2.32
CA ASP A 134 -2.71 -16.73 3.02
C ASP A 134 -1.24 -16.99 3.47
N HIS A 135 -0.99 -18.14 4.12
CA HIS A 135 0.30 -18.49 4.72
C HIS A 135 1.45 -18.54 3.70
N ASP A 136 2.67 -18.26 4.16
CA ASP A 136 3.92 -18.37 3.37
C ASP A 136 3.98 -17.51 2.10
N CYS A 137 3.14 -16.50 1.97
CA CYS A 137 3.20 -15.55 0.86
C CYS A 137 4.37 -14.57 1.01
N ILE A 138 4.95 -14.16 -0.12
CA ILE A 138 6.00 -13.15 -0.18
C ILE A 138 5.56 -12.07 -1.16
N LEU A 139 5.34 -10.85 -0.66
CA LEU A 139 5.05 -9.68 -1.45
C LEU A 139 6.24 -8.72 -1.32
N GLU A 140 6.84 -8.39 -2.45
CA GLU A 140 7.95 -7.42 -2.50
C GLU A 140 7.46 -5.98 -2.30
N ASP A 141 8.38 -5.01 -2.36
CA ASP A 141 8.10 -3.62 -2.04
C ASP A 141 7.10 -2.98 -3.02
N GLY A 142 6.30 -2.04 -2.52
CA GLY A 142 5.37 -1.28 -3.33
C GLY A 142 4.21 -2.07 -3.94
N VAL A 143 3.96 -3.30 -3.51
CA VAL A 143 2.82 -4.11 -4.01
C VAL A 143 1.50 -3.49 -3.56
N HIS A 144 0.51 -3.50 -4.45
CA HIS A 144 -0.87 -3.13 -4.12
C HIS A 144 -1.80 -4.32 -4.33
N VAL A 145 -2.34 -4.84 -3.25
CA VAL A 145 -3.43 -5.83 -3.23
C VAL A 145 -4.73 -5.08 -3.04
N SER A 146 -5.53 -4.97 -4.12
CA SER A 146 -6.77 -4.16 -4.15
C SER A 146 -7.89 -4.75 -3.30
N PRO A 147 -9.01 -4.01 -3.08
CA PRO A 147 -10.11 -4.49 -2.26
C PRO A 147 -10.60 -5.87 -2.66
N GLY A 148 -10.75 -6.77 -1.67
CA GLY A 148 -11.29 -8.11 -1.86
C GLY A 148 -10.46 -9.05 -2.75
N ALA A 149 -9.22 -8.70 -3.07
CA ALA A 149 -8.31 -9.60 -3.77
C ALA A 149 -7.78 -10.65 -2.80
N ASN A 150 -7.68 -11.91 -3.25
CA ASN A 150 -7.33 -13.04 -2.39
C ASN A 150 -6.15 -13.82 -2.97
N LEU A 151 -5.13 -14.02 -2.15
CA LEU A 151 -3.95 -14.79 -2.47
C LEU A 151 -3.94 -16.08 -1.62
N ALA A 152 -3.91 -17.24 -2.28
CA ALA A 152 -3.77 -18.51 -1.61
C ALA A 152 -2.31 -18.75 -1.16
N GLY A 153 -2.07 -19.81 -0.39
CA GLY A 153 -0.78 -20.06 0.26
C GLY A 153 0.41 -20.15 -0.68
N GLY A 154 1.55 -19.59 -0.24
CA GLY A 154 2.83 -19.64 -0.94
C GLY A 154 2.90 -18.83 -2.22
N VAL A 155 2.04 -17.83 -2.41
CA VAL A 155 2.10 -16.90 -3.56
C VAL A 155 3.25 -15.92 -3.38
N SER A 156 4.03 -15.72 -4.45
CA SER A 156 5.07 -14.69 -4.52
C SER A 156 4.64 -13.59 -5.49
N VAL A 157 4.78 -12.32 -5.08
CA VAL A 157 4.42 -11.14 -5.90
C VAL A 157 5.61 -10.19 -5.94
N GLY A 158 6.10 -9.91 -7.15
CA GLY A 158 7.23 -9.02 -7.40
C GLY A 158 6.90 -7.54 -7.17
N GLU A 159 7.97 -6.76 -7.04
CA GLU A 159 7.96 -5.34 -6.73
C GLU A 159 6.98 -4.55 -7.61
N SER A 160 6.32 -3.59 -7.00
CA SER A 160 5.42 -2.63 -7.68
C SER A 160 4.27 -3.27 -8.46
N SER A 161 3.96 -4.55 -8.26
CA SER A 161 2.83 -5.21 -8.91
C SER A 161 1.50 -4.81 -8.30
N TRP A 162 0.47 -4.77 -9.13
CA TRP A 162 -0.88 -4.37 -8.75
C TRP A 162 -1.87 -5.52 -9.02
N LEU A 163 -2.44 -6.04 -7.95
CA LEU A 163 -3.49 -7.05 -7.98
C LEU A 163 -4.85 -6.36 -7.90
N GLY A 164 -5.60 -6.38 -9.01
CA GLY A 164 -6.85 -5.64 -9.17
C GLY A 164 -7.97 -6.13 -8.24
N ILE A 165 -8.98 -5.28 -8.08
CA ILE A 165 -10.12 -5.54 -7.18
C ILE A 165 -10.73 -6.92 -7.41
N GLY A 166 -10.90 -7.71 -6.33
CA GLY A 166 -11.55 -9.01 -6.36
C GLY A 166 -10.82 -10.11 -7.14
N CYS A 167 -9.56 -9.92 -7.55
CA CYS A 167 -8.80 -10.97 -8.21
C CYS A 167 -8.51 -12.14 -7.26
N GLN A 168 -8.36 -13.34 -7.84
CA GLN A 168 -8.09 -14.58 -7.11
C GLN A 168 -6.78 -15.18 -7.62
N VAL A 169 -5.85 -15.47 -6.73
CA VAL A 169 -4.55 -16.05 -7.09
C VAL A 169 -4.44 -17.44 -6.48
N LYS A 170 -4.29 -18.47 -7.34
CA LYS A 170 -4.10 -19.86 -6.95
C LYS A 170 -2.80 -20.01 -6.13
N GLN A 171 -2.75 -21.00 -5.25
CA GLN A 171 -1.57 -21.30 -4.43
C GLN A 171 -0.30 -21.55 -5.27
N LEU A 172 0.86 -21.21 -4.69
CA LEU A 172 2.20 -21.44 -5.26
C LEU A 172 2.44 -20.75 -6.62
N ILE A 173 1.72 -19.68 -6.91
CA ILE A 173 1.92 -18.85 -8.11
C ILE A 173 3.00 -17.81 -7.84
N THR A 174 3.84 -17.61 -8.84
CA THR A 174 4.78 -16.47 -8.91
C THR A 174 4.26 -15.42 -9.88
N ILE A 175 4.09 -14.20 -9.40
CA ILE A 175 3.76 -13.00 -10.17
C ILE A 175 5.01 -12.13 -10.18
N GLY A 176 5.50 -11.78 -11.37
CA GLY A 176 6.71 -10.97 -11.55
C GLY A 176 6.57 -9.52 -11.08
N ASN A 177 7.58 -8.70 -11.39
CA ASN A 177 7.65 -7.28 -11.06
C ASN A 177 6.76 -6.44 -11.99
N ALA A 178 6.20 -5.35 -11.48
CA ALA A 178 5.38 -4.40 -12.24
C ALA A 178 4.27 -5.06 -13.09
N VAL A 179 3.70 -6.16 -12.57
CA VAL A 179 2.58 -6.87 -13.19
C VAL A 179 1.28 -6.18 -12.81
N VAL A 180 0.33 -6.13 -13.75
CA VAL A 180 -1.05 -5.71 -13.49
C VAL A 180 -1.99 -6.89 -13.66
N VAL A 181 -2.62 -7.30 -12.58
CA VAL A 181 -3.72 -8.28 -12.61
C VAL A 181 -5.03 -7.51 -12.62
N GLY A 182 -5.83 -7.67 -13.68
CA GLY A 182 -7.09 -6.94 -13.84
C GLY A 182 -8.14 -7.33 -12.79
N ALA A 183 -9.15 -6.47 -12.63
CA ALA A 183 -10.25 -6.69 -11.69
C ALA A 183 -10.97 -8.03 -11.97
N GLY A 184 -11.24 -8.81 -10.91
CA GLY A 184 -11.93 -10.10 -10.99
C GLY A 184 -11.17 -11.21 -11.72
N ALA A 185 -9.91 -11.01 -12.09
CA ALA A 185 -9.12 -12.02 -12.78
C ALA A 185 -8.81 -13.21 -11.87
N THR A 186 -8.76 -14.43 -12.46
CA THR A 186 -8.38 -15.66 -11.75
C THR A 186 -7.03 -16.16 -12.26
N VAL A 187 -5.98 -15.93 -11.48
CA VAL A 187 -4.60 -16.29 -11.83
C VAL A 187 -4.34 -17.75 -11.45
N VAL A 188 -4.08 -18.57 -12.45
CA VAL A 188 -3.87 -20.04 -12.29
C VAL A 188 -2.49 -20.50 -12.77
N SER A 189 -1.66 -19.59 -13.29
CA SER A 189 -0.29 -19.84 -13.76
C SER A 189 0.60 -18.65 -13.46
N ASN A 190 1.91 -18.86 -13.44
CA ASN A 190 2.90 -17.79 -13.22
C ASN A 190 2.80 -16.71 -14.30
N ILE A 191 3.16 -15.48 -13.90
CA ILE A 191 3.12 -14.31 -14.76
C ILE A 191 4.50 -13.65 -14.73
N ASP A 192 5.09 -13.46 -15.93
CA ASP A 192 6.38 -12.78 -16.06
C ASP A 192 6.27 -11.27 -15.81
N ASP A 193 7.41 -10.63 -15.57
CA ASP A 193 7.52 -9.19 -15.31
C ASP A 193 6.82 -8.34 -16.39
N HIS A 194 6.30 -7.19 -15.95
CA HIS A 194 5.74 -6.15 -16.81
C HIS A 194 4.55 -6.60 -17.68
N LYS A 195 3.81 -7.62 -17.26
CA LYS A 195 2.62 -8.09 -17.97
C LYS A 195 1.34 -7.54 -17.37
N THR A 196 0.35 -7.36 -18.23
CA THR A 196 -1.03 -7.15 -17.81
C THR A 196 -1.83 -8.40 -18.15
N VAL A 197 -2.57 -8.94 -17.18
CA VAL A 197 -3.43 -10.12 -17.36
C VAL A 197 -4.84 -9.81 -16.91
N VAL A 198 -5.84 -10.36 -17.60
CA VAL A 198 -7.27 -10.17 -17.31
C VAL A 198 -8.06 -11.46 -17.52
N GLY A 199 -9.23 -11.54 -16.91
CA GLY A 199 -10.21 -12.60 -17.13
C GLY A 199 -10.07 -13.82 -16.22
N SER A 200 -10.94 -14.81 -16.43
CA SER A 200 -10.97 -16.08 -15.69
C SER A 200 -11.06 -17.24 -16.67
N PRO A 201 -10.00 -18.06 -16.86
CA PRO A 201 -8.66 -17.86 -16.29
C PRO A 201 -7.97 -16.63 -16.84
N ALA A 202 -7.05 -16.04 -16.05
CA ALA A 202 -6.30 -14.85 -16.45
C ALA A 202 -5.39 -15.12 -17.66
N LYS A 203 -5.43 -14.22 -18.64
CA LYS A 203 -4.63 -14.26 -19.86
C LYS A 203 -4.04 -12.88 -20.16
N LEU A 204 -2.96 -12.86 -20.92
CA LEU A 204 -2.33 -11.60 -21.35
C LEU A 204 -3.36 -10.69 -22.01
N PHE A 205 -3.43 -9.46 -21.52
CA PHE A 205 -4.17 -8.38 -22.13
C PHE A 205 -3.35 -7.83 -23.31
N ARG A 206 -3.95 -7.85 -24.52
CA ARG A 206 -3.32 -7.39 -25.76
C ARG A 206 -3.79 -5.99 -26.10
#